data_51c25a0148c1141e8cf361a414bf7131
#
_entry.id   51c25a0148c1141e8cf361a414bf7131
#
_cell.length_a   1.000
_cell.length_b   1.000
_cell.length_c   1.000
_cell.angle_alpha   90.00
_cell.angle_beta   90.00
_cell.angle_gamma   90.00
#
_symmetry.space_group_name_H-M   'P 1'
#
loop_
_entity.id
_entity.type
_entity.pdbx_description
1 polymer ?
#
loop_
_entity_poly.entity_id
_entity_poly.type
_entity_poly.pdbx_seq_one_letter_code
_entity_poly.pdbx_strand_id
1 'polypeptide(L)'
;MFVKLLLLGIFFAVMVAIGIYCRKHATDVSGFVLGGRSVGPWLTAFAYGTSYFSAVIFIGYAGQFGWKYGIASTWIGIGNALIGSLLAWVILGRRTRIMSQHLDSATMPEFFGRRFDSKTLKIGASVIIFIFLIPYTASLYNGLSRLFGMAFDIDYTVCIIIMAVLTGIYVIAGGYMATAINDFIQGIIMLFGIIIVIAAVLESKGGFIESLGGLAAVKDTSVSSVPGVFNSFFGPDPLNLLGVIILTSLGTWGLPQMVQKFYAIESEKSIHKGTIISTMFALIVAGGCYFLGGFGRLFSDQINIDADGFDSIIPTMISNLPDILVGLVVLLVLSASMSTLSSLVIASSSTLTIDFLKDNFIRNMDERSQVMVIRILIVIFIAISVVIAVIQYKSNVTFIAQLMGVSWGALAGAFLAPLLYGLYWKRTTKLSCWCSYIWGSGIMILNMLFRDSFPVILQSPINAGAFAMISGLIIVPVISLITPKPDDSLINDCFACYEREVKVHAKFSLGDEE
;
A
#
# COMPACT_ATOMS: atom_id res chain seq x y z
N MET A 1 -18.64 -15.69 20.84
CA MET A 1 -17.96 -14.58 21.58
C MET A 1 -16.61 -15.00 22.17
N PHE A 2 -16.55 -15.99 23.09
CA PHE A 2 -15.28 -16.41 23.75
C PHE A 2 -14.17 -16.79 22.76
N VAL A 3 -14.46 -17.61 21.75
CA VAL A 3 -13.50 -18.03 20.72
C VAL A 3 -12.90 -16.84 19.94
N LYS A 4 -13.73 -15.87 19.56
CA LYS A 4 -13.27 -14.65 18.85
C LYS A 4 -12.29 -13.85 19.73
N LEU A 5 -12.60 -13.65 21.01
CA LEU A 5 -11.73 -12.93 21.95
C LEU A 5 -10.43 -13.69 22.25
N LEU A 6 -10.49 -15.02 22.38
CA LEU A 6 -9.31 -15.86 22.58
C LEU A 6 -8.35 -15.77 21.39
N LEU A 7 -8.87 -15.88 20.15
CA LEU A 7 -8.08 -15.74 18.93
C LEU A 7 -7.40 -14.36 18.83
N LEU A 8 -8.14 -13.30 19.14
CA LEU A 8 -7.58 -11.94 19.20
C LEU A 8 -6.49 -11.81 20.26
N GLY A 9 -6.71 -12.33 21.46
CA GLY A 9 -5.74 -12.28 22.55
C GLY A 9 -4.43 -12.99 22.18
N ILE A 10 -4.50 -14.18 21.59
CA ILE A 10 -3.33 -14.92 21.11
C ILE A 10 -2.62 -14.13 20.00
N PHE A 11 -3.37 -13.61 19.01
CA PHE A 11 -2.81 -12.83 17.91
C PHE A 11 -2.01 -11.63 18.44
N PHE A 12 -2.59 -10.80 19.30
CA PHE A 12 -1.89 -9.64 19.85
C PHE A 12 -0.71 -10.00 20.74
N ALA A 13 -0.83 -11.05 21.55
CA ALA A 13 0.28 -11.53 22.38
C ALA A 13 1.48 -11.93 21.53
N VAL A 14 1.26 -12.63 20.41
CA VAL A 14 2.31 -13.00 19.46
C VAL A 14 2.94 -11.76 18.82
N MET A 15 2.13 -10.81 18.33
CA MET A 15 2.65 -9.58 17.69
C MET A 15 3.51 -8.74 18.65
N VAL A 16 3.06 -8.57 19.88
CA VAL A 16 3.81 -7.82 20.91
C VAL A 16 5.07 -8.56 21.33
N ALA A 17 5.01 -9.89 21.50
CA ALA A 17 6.19 -10.70 21.84
C ALA A 17 7.28 -10.59 20.77
N ILE A 18 6.91 -10.61 19.48
CA ILE A 18 7.83 -10.39 18.36
C ILE A 18 8.42 -8.98 18.42
N GLY A 19 7.62 -7.96 18.68
CA GLY A 19 8.08 -6.58 18.87
C GLY A 19 9.16 -6.46 19.94
N ILE A 20 8.91 -7.07 21.11
CA ILE A 20 9.87 -7.08 22.23
C ILE A 20 11.14 -7.86 21.86
N TYR A 21 10.99 -9.03 21.23
CA TYR A 21 12.13 -9.86 20.77
C TYR A 21 13.03 -9.12 19.80
N CYS A 22 12.46 -8.38 18.85
CA CYS A 22 13.19 -7.64 17.82
C CYS A 22 13.80 -6.32 18.33
N ARG A 23 13.52 -5.89 19.55
CA ARG A 23 14.02 -4.63 20.13
C ARG A 23 15.54 -4.47 20.01
N LYS A 24 16.28 -5.57 20.07
CA LYS A 24 17.75 -5.61 19.94
C LYS A 24 18.26 -5.19 18.56
N HIS A 25 17.42 -5.27 17.51
CA HIS A 25 17.75 -4.90 16.13
C HIS A 25 17.32 -3.45 15.79
N ALA A 26 16.67 -2.76 16.72
CA ALA A 26 16.09 -1.43 16.53
C ALA A 26 16.84 -0.37 17.36
N THR A 27 18.17 -0.44 17.37
CA THR A 27 19.06 0.40 18.21
C THR A 27 19.64 1.59 17.45
N ASP A 28 19.80 1.46 16.14
CA ASP A 28 20.30 2.47 15.21
C ASP A 28 19.27 2.76 14.11
N VAL A 29 19.51 3.79 13.31
CA VAL A 29 18.57 4.23 12.26
C VAL A 29 18.39 3.16 11.18
N SER A 30 19.48 2.54 10.71
CA SER A 30 19.43 1.50 9.69
C SER A 30 18.66 0.26 10.17
N GLY A 31 18.90 -0.17 11.41
CA GLY A 31 18.17 -1.29 12.03
C GLY A 31 16.70 -0.97 12.23
N PHE A 32 16.37 0.24 12.72
CA PHE A 32 14.98 0.62 12.98
C PHE A 32 14.17 0.84 11.70
N VAL A 33 14.74 1.45 10.66
CA VAL A 33 14.03 1.87 9.44
C VAL A 33 14.08 0.81 8.34
N LEU A 34 15.19 0.04 8.23
CA LEU A 34 15.45 -0.89 7.12
C LEU A 34 15.77 -2.33 7.58
N GLY A 35 15.72 -2.61 8.89
CA GLY A 35 16.15 -3.92 9.41
C GLY A 35 17.61 -4.23 9.08
N GLY A 36 18.48 -3.21 9.01
CA GLY A 36 19.89 -3.36 8.65
C GLY A 36 20.14 -3.81 7.21
N ARG A 37 19.19 -3.66 6.29
CA ARG A 37 19.24 -4.14 4.89
C ARG A 37 19.52 -5.65 4.77
N SER A 38 19.09 -6.43 5.76
CA SER A 38 19.37 -7.87 5.89
C SER A 38 18.10 -8.73 5.84
N VAL A 39 17.00 -8.18 5.34
CA VAL A 39 15.70 -8.86 5.33
C VAL A 39 15.64 -9.84 4.17
N GLY A 40 15.43 -11.11 4.48
CA GLY A 40 15.38 -12.18 3.49
C GLY A 40 14.18 -12.11 2.53
N PRO A 41 14.18 -12.87 1.42
CA PRO A 41 13.21 -12.75 0.34
C PRO A 41 11.77 -13.06 0.77
N TRP A 42 11.56 -14.03 1.67
CA TRP A 42 10.24 -14.37 2.18
C TRP A 42 9.64 -13.24 3.02
N LEU A 43 10.40 -12.74 3.98
CA LEU A 43 9.94 -11.63 4.83
C LEU A 43 9.68 -10.37 4.00
N THR A 44 10.57 -10.03 3.05
CA THR A 44 10.39 -8.86 2.21
C THR A 44 9.20 -8.98 1.26
N ALA A 45 9.00 -10.15 0.65
CA ALA A 45 7.89 -10.39 -0.27
C ALA A 45 6.52 -10.34 0.44
N PHE A 46 6.44 -10.95 1.62
CA PHE A 46 5.25 -10.88 2.45
C PHE A 46 5.02 -9.47 2.97
N ALA A 47 6.06 -8.78 3.47
CA ALA A 47 5.95 -7.39 3.89
C ALA A 47 5.52 -6.46 2.74
N TYR A 48 5.97 -6.71 1.51
CA TYR A 48 5.49 -5.98 0.32
C TYR A 48 4.01 -6.28 0.07
N GLY A 49 3.62 -7.56 -0.01
CA GLY A 49 2.26 -7.98 -0.25
C GLY A 49 1.28 -7.49 0.81
N THR A 50 1.56 -7.73 2.08
CA THR A 50 0.67 -7.34 3.20
C THR A 50 0.57 -5.82 3.40
N SER A 51 1.64 -5.06 3.12
CA SER A 51 1.60 -3.58 3.19
C SER A 51 0.71 -2.95 2.11
N TYR A 52 0.40 -3.69 1.08
CA TYR A 52 -0.45 -3.29 -0.02
C TYR A 52 -1.92 -3.63 0.23
N PHE A 53 -2.19 -4.80 0.83
CA PHE A 53 -3.55 -5.26 1.14
C PHE A 53 -3.93 -4.94 2.58
N SER A 54 -5.02 -4.21 2.74
CA SER A 54 -5.49 -3.70 4.03
C SER A 54 -7.01 -3.81 4.13
N ALA A 55 -7.57 -3.41 5.29
CA ALA A 55 -9.01 -3.25 5.44
C ALA A 55 -9.62 -2.34 4.37
N VAL A 56 -8.87 -1.35 3.88
CA VAL A 56 -9.34 -0.46 2.79
C VAL A 56 -9.62 -1.25 1.52
N ILE A 57 -8.73 -2.18 1.17
CA ILE A 57 -8.93 -3.05 0.00
C ILE A 57 -10.06 -4.05 0.25
N PHE A 58 -10.05 -4.74 1.39
CA PHE A 58 -11.02 -5.79 1.69
C PHE A 58 -12.42 -5.24 1.94
N ILE A 59 -12.57 -4.23 2.79
CA ILE A 59 -13.88 -3.67 3.16
C ILE A 59 -14.33 -2.61 2.13
N GLY A 60 -13.48 -1.61 1.88
CA GLY A 60 -13.85 -0.46 1.04
C GLY A 60 -13.85 -0.79 -0.45
N TYR A 61 -12.70 -1.14 -1.01
CA TYR A 61 -12.55 -1.33 -2.46
C TYR A 61 -13.27 -2.56 -2.98
N ALA A 62 -13.10 -3.74 -2.32
CA ALA A 62 -13.75 -4.96 -2.76
C ALA A 62 -15.28 -4.84 -2.68
N GLY A 63 -15.82 -4.25 -1.60
CA GLY A 63 -17.25 -4.00 -1.47
C GLY A 63 -17.76 -3.04 -2.56
N GLN A 64 -17.19 -1.83 -2.61
CA GLN A 64 -17.64 -0.79 -3.54
C GLN A 64 -17.50 -1.19 -5.01
N PHE A 65 -16.35 -1.72 -5.42
CA PHE A 65 -16.11 -2.05 -6.83
C PHE A 65 -16.71 -3.38 -7.22
N GLY A 66 -16.82 -4.34 -6.30
CA GLY A 66 -17.61 -5.55 -6.51
C GLY A 66 -19.08 -5.23 -6.77
N TRP A 67 -19.67 -4.34 -5.99
CA TRP A 67 -21.03 -3.87 -6.21
C TRP A 67 -21.21 -3.16 -7.55
N LYS A 68 -20.25 -2.28 -7.92
CA LYS A 68 -20.33 -1.50 -9.16
C LYS A 68 -20.10 -2.35 -10.41
N TYR A 69 -19.13 -3.25 -10.39
CA TYR A 69 -18.66 -3.95 -11.59
C TYR A 69 -18.97 -5.45 -11.61
N GLY A 70 -19.53 -6.00 -10.53
CA GLY A 70 -19.74 -7.43 -10.41
C GLY A 70 -18.41 -8.21 -10.46
N ILE A 71 -18.42 -9.38 -11.11
CA ILE A 71 -17.24 -10.25 -11.21
C ILE A 71 -16.06 -9.58 -11.95
N ALA A 72 -16.32 -8.59 -12.81
CA ALA A 72 -15.30 -7.84 -13.51
C ALA A 72 -14.36 -7.07 -12.56
N SER A 73 -14.76 -6.81 -11.30
CA SER A 73 -13.88 -6.24 -10.26
C SER A 73 -12.62 -7.08 -10.01
N THR A 74 -12.65 -8.39 -10.32
CA THR A 74 -11.49 -9.28 -10.23
C THR A 74 -10.29 -8.79 -11.07
N TRP A 75 -10.53 -8.05 -12.16
CA TRP A 75 -9.47 -7.44 -12.95
C TRP A 75 -8.61 -6.46 -12.16
N ILE A 76 -9.17 -5.82 -11.13
CA ILE A 76 -8.39 -4.95 -10.23
C ILE A 76 -7.33 -5.80 -9.52
N GLY A 77 -7.71 -6.96 -8.97
CA GLY A 77 -6.78 -7.85 -8.30
C GLY A 77 -5.73 -8.46 -9.24
N ILE A 78 -6.12 -8.81 -10.47
CA ILE A 78 -5.19 -9.28 -11.51
C ILE A 78 -4.20 -8.17 -11.89
N GLY A 79 -4.66 -6.95 -12.12
CA GLY A 79 -3.81 -5.79 -12.37
C GLY A 79 -2.84 -5.54 -11.22
N ASN A 80 -3.30 -5.66 -9.99
CA ASN A 80 -2.49 -5.52 -8.79
C ASN A 80 -1.38 -6.59 -8.72
N ALA A 81 -1.67 -7.84 -9.09
CA ALA A 81 -0.67 -8.89 -9.12
C ALA A 81 0.36 -8.70 -10.25
N LEU A 82 -0.10 -8.38 -11.46
CA LEU A 82 0.78 -8.28 -12.63
C LEU A 82 1.52 -6.94 -12.69
N ILE A 83 0.81 -5.83 -12.52
CA ILE A 83 1.42 -4.49 -12.63
C ILE A 83 1.94 -4.04 -11.26
N GLY A 84 1.12 -4.14 -10.22
CA GLY A 84 1.44 -3.65 -8.88
C GLY A 84 2.50 -4.48 -8.15
N SER A 85 2.62 -5.77 -8.46
CA SER A 85 3.64 -6.64 -7.87
C SER A 85 4.67 -7.10 -8.91
N LEU A 86 4.34 -7.97 -9.86
CA LEU A 86 5.32 -8.55 -10.78
C LEU A 86 6.18 -7.48 -11.48
N LEU A 87 5.55 -6.54 -12.19
CA LEU A 87 6.30 -5.51 -12.90
C LEU A 87 7.02 -4.54 -11.96
N ALA A 88 6.45 -4.20 -10.80
CA ALA A 88 7.12 -3.36 -9.81
C ALA A 88 8.43 -4.01 -9.33
N TRP A 89 8.41 -5.28 -8.99
CA TRP A 89 9.61 -6.00 -8.56
C TRP A 89 10.66 -6.14 -9.69
N VAL A 90 10.21 -6.47 -10.91
CA VAL A 90 11.11 -6.63 -12.07
C VAL A 90 11.76 -5.29 -12.46
N ILE A 91 10.97 -4.23 -12.51
CA ILE A 91 11.43 -2.92 -12.98
C ILE A 91 12.14 -2.17 -11.85
N LEU A 92 11.51 -2.02 -10.68
CA LEU A 92 12.07 -1.19 -9.61
C LEU A 92 13.00 -1.95 -8.69
N GLY A 93 12.71 -3.21 -8.35
CA GLY A 93 13.33 -3.93 -7.24
C GLY A 93 14.86 -3.90 -7.28
N ARG A 94 15.47 -4.41 -8.34
CA ARG A 94 16.94 -4.49 -8.46
C ARG A 94 17.59 -3.11 -8.50
N ARG A 95 17.09 -2.21 -9.33
CA ARG A 95 17.70 -0.88 -9.50
C ARG A 95 17.56 -0.03 -8.25
N THR A 96 16.41 -0.07 -7.60
CA THR A 96 16.18 0.62 -6.33
C THR A 96 17.13 0.11 -5.24
N ARG A 97 17.28 -1.23 -5.12
CA ARG A 97 18.17 -1.84 -4.13
C ARG A 97 19.62 -1.42 -4.31
N ILE A 98 20.14 -1.48 -5.55
CA ILE A 98 21.53 -1.17 -5.85
C ILE A 98 21.81 0.33 -5.65
N MET A 99 21.00 1.20 -6.29
CA MET A 99 21.26 2.64 -6.25
C MET A 99 21.01 3.20 -4.83
N SER A 100 20.00 2.73 -4.10
CA SER A 100 19.78 3.19 -2.72
C SER A 100 20.92 2.79 -1.77
N GLN A 101 21.57 1.66 -2.00
CA GLN A 101 22.75 1.25 -1.24
C GLN A 101 23.96 2.08 -1.61
N HIS A 102 24.19 2.31 -2.91
CA HIS A 102 25.30 3.13 -3.40
C HIS A 102 25.21 4.58 -2.89
N LEU A 103 24.02 5.15 -2.97
CA LEU A 103 23.75 6.50 -2.45
C LEU A 103 23.59 6.54 -0.92
N ASP A 104 23.71 5.42 -0.22
CA ASP A 104 23.49 5.29 1.23
C ASP A 104 22.19 5.97 1.71
N SER A 105 21.10 5.79 0.97
CA SER A 105 19.81 6.40 1.28
C SER A 105 18.92 5.43 2.03
N ALA A 106 18.39 5.86 3.20
CA ALA A 106 17.48 5.06 4.02
C ALA A 106 16.00 5.30 3.70
N THR A 107 15.68 6.44 3.09
CA THR A 107 14.32 6.87 2.77
C THR A 107 14.19 7.28 1.30
N MET A 108 12.96 7.33 0.80
CA MET A 108 12.70 7.81 -0.55
C MET A 108 13.06 9.29 -0.75
N PRO A 109 12.77 10.23 0.17
CA PRO A 109 13.24 11.61 0.06
C PRO A 109 14.75 11.74 0.05
N GLU A 110 15.47 10.95 0.88
CA GLU A 110 16.92 10.95 0.88
C GLU A 110 17.49 10.48 -0.47
N PHE A 111 16.86 9.46 -1.07
CA PHE A 111 17.19 9.03 -2.43
C PHE A 111 17.06 10.18 -3.44
N PHE A 112 15.94 10.92 -3.43
CA PHE A 112 15.77 12.07 -4.31
C PHE A 112 16.80 13.18 -4.02
N GLY A 113 17.05 13.45 -2.74
CA GLY A 113 18.03 14.44 -2.32
C GLY A 113 19.42 14.17 -2.88
N ARG A 114 19.89 12.92 -2.78
CA ARG A 114 21.22 12.49 -3.24
C ARG A 114 21.29 12.30 -4.76
N ARG A 115 20.26 11.67 -5.37
CA ARG A 115 20.22 11.43 -6.83
C ARG A 115 20.20 12.72 -7.65
N PHE A 116 19.54 13.76 -7.16
CA PHE A 116 19.38 15.02 -7.87
C PHE A 116 20.19 16.19 -7.27
N ASP A 117 21.02 15.91 -6.29
CA ASP A 117 21.78 16.90 -5.52
C ASP A 117 20.89 18.09 -5.11
N SER A 118 19.81 17.80 -4.38
CA SER A 118 18.81 18.80 -4.03
C SER A 118 18.20 18.57 -2.65
N LYS A 119 18.68 19.37 -1.70
CA LYS A 119 18.11 19.39 -0.35
C LYS A 119 16.62 19.78 -0.35
N THR A 120 16.21 20.66 -1.26
CA THR A 120 14.82 21.11 -1.34
C THR A 120 13.88 19.99 -1.84
N LEU A 121 14.31 19.15 -2.81
CA LEU A 121 13.54 17.98 -3.22
C LEU A 121 13.36 16.99 -2.07
N LYS A 122 14.42 16.75 -1.28
CA LYS A 122 14.37 15.91 -0.08
C LYS A 122 13.31 16.41 0.91
N ILE A 123 13.34 17.71 1.24
CA ILE A 123 12.40 18.34 2.15
C ILE A 123 10.96 18.28 1.59
N GLY A 124 10.79 18.66 0.32
CA GLY A 124 9.47 18.65 -0.34
C GLY A 124 8.85 17.25 -0.34
N ALA A 125 9.63 16.22 -0.69
CA ALA A 125 9.15 14.84 -0.65
C ALA A 125 8.74 14.41 0.77
N SER A 126 9.55 14.75 1.77
CA SER A 126 9.29 14.43 3.18
C SER A 126 7.97 15.03 3.68
N VAL A 127 7.71 16.29 3.34
CA VAL A 127 6.45 16.98 3.71
C VAL A 127 5.24 16.35 3.00
N ILE A 128 5.35 16.08 1.69
CA ILE A 128 4.28 15.43 0.92
C ILE A 128 3.96 14.05 1.50
N ILE A 129 4.98 13.24 1.80
CA ILE A 129 4.81 11.92 2.39
C ILE A 129 4.09 12.01 3.73
N PHE A 130 4.56 12.86 4.64
CA PHE A 130 3.94 12.99 5.96
C PHE A 130 2.47 13.38 5.86
N ILE A 131 2.14 14.39 5.06
CA ILE A 131 0.77 14.89 4.94
C ILE A 131 -0.15 13.83 4.31
N PHE A 132 0.24 13.26 3.18
CA PHE A 132 -0.66 12.38 2.42
C PHE A 132 -0.73 10.94 2.91
N LEU A 133 0.18 10.49 3.79
CA LEU A 133 0.00 9.21 4.47
C LEU A 133 -1.07 9.27 5.58
N ILE A 134 -1.41 10.44 6.11
CA ILE A 134 -2.44 10.59 7.15
C ILE A 134 -3.83 10.14 6.67
N PRO A 135 -4.38 10.61 5.52
CA PRO A 135 -5.67 10.14 5.03
C PRO A 135 -5.72 8.63 4.80
N TYR A 136 -4.63 8.04 4.32
CA TYR A 136 -4.54 6.60 4.15
C TYR A 136 -4.62 5.86 5.48
N THR A 137 -3.88 6.31 6.48
CA THR A 137 -3.93 5.72 7.82
C THR A 137 -5.32 5.87 8.46
N ALA A 138 -5.96 7.01 8.30
CA ALA A 138 -7.34 7.22 8.75
C ALA A 138 -8.33 6.25 8.07
N SER A 139 -8.18 6.01 6.77
CA SER A 139 -9.04 5.07 6.05
C SER A 139 -8.90 3.63 6.55
N LEU A 140 -7.70 3.23 7.01
CA LEU A 140 -7.46 1.91 7.61
C LEU A 140 -8.22 1.73 8.92
N TYR A 141 -8.18 2.74 9.80
CA TYR A 141 -8.94 2.71 11.04
C TYR A 141 -10.44 2.64 10.78
N ASN A 142 -10.94 3.37 9.78
CA ASN A 142 -12.35 3.34 9.40
C ASN A 142 -12.78 1.95 8.93
N GLY A 143 -12.02 1.31 8.03
CA GLY A 143 -12.32 -0.02 7.54
C GLY A 143 -12.31 -1.08 8.64
N LEU A 144 -11.32 -1.02 9.49
CA LEU A 144 -11.18 -1.97 10.61
C LEU A 144 -12.32 -1.84 11.62
N SER A 145 -12.69 -0.61 11.98
CA SER A 145 -13.73 -0.36 12.98
C SER A 145 -15.12 -0.79 12.52
N ARG A 146 -15.43 -0.71 11.21
CA ARG A 146 -16.68 -1.24 10.63
C ARG A 146 -16.82 -2.74 10.90
N LEU A 147 -15.73 -3.49 10.66
CA LEU A 147 -15.73 -4.93 10.91
C LEU A 147 -15.84 -5.28 12.39
N PHE A 148 -15.08 -4.58 13.24
CA PHE A 148 -15.11 -4.83 14.68
C PHE A 148 -16.47 -4.48 15.31
N GLY A 149 -17.09 -3.38 14.89
CA GLY A 149 -18.44 -3.02 15.31
C GLY A 149 -19.43 -4.13 15.01
N MET A 150 -19.40 -4.68 13.78
CA MET A 150 -20.25 -5.81 13.38
C MET A 150 -19.94 -7.09 14.16
N ALA A 151 -18.65 -7.42 14.38
CA ALA A 151 -18.26 -8.70 14.96
C ALA A 151 -18.42 -8.77 16.48
N PHE A 152 -18.33 -7.64 17.19
CA PHE A 152 -18.23 -7.58 18.67
C PHE A 152 -19.23 -6.63 19.33
N ASP A 153 -19.98 -5.84 18.56
CA ASP A 153 -20.90 -4.80 19.07
C ASP A 153 -20.18 -3.79 19.99
N ILE A 154 -18.96 -3.37 19.59
CA ILE A 154 -18.13 -2.41 20.30
C ILE A 154 -18.22 -1.05 19.61
N ASP A 155 -18.26 0.03 20.41
CA ASP A 155 -18.23 1.40 19.90
C ASP A 155 -17.03 1.63 18.97
N TYR A 156 -17.30 2.27 17.84
CA TYR A 156 -16.34 2.57 16.80
C TYR A 156 -15.07 3.28 17.32
N THR A 157 -15.24 4.30 18.15
CA THR A 157 -14.12 5.08 18.69
C THR A 157 -13.22 4.25 19.60
N VAL A 158 -13.84 3.38 20.40
CA VAL A 158 -13.10 2.44 21.27
C VAL A 158 -12.27 1.47 20.45
N CYS A 159 -12.84 0.92 19.37
CA CYS A 159 -12.10 0.05 18.44
C CYS A 159 -10.88 0.74 17.85
N ILE A 160 -11.03 1.96 17.32
CA ILE A 160 -9.92 2.72 16.75
C ILE A 160 -8.80 2.92 17.78
N ILE A 161 -9.13 3.34 18.99
CA ILE A 161 -8.13 3.60 20.04
C ILE A 161 -7.37 2.33 20.41
N ILE A 162 -8.06 1.22 20.63
CA ILE A 162 -7.42 -0.07 20.94
C ILE A 162 -6.44 -0.46 19.84
N MET A 163 -6.86 -0.38 18.57
CA MET A 163 -6.03 -0.74 17.44
C MET A 163 -4.82 0.16 17.29
N ALA A 164 -5.00 1.46 17.47
CA ALA A 164 -3.93 2.44 17.43
C ALA A 164 -2.85 2.18 18.49
N VAL A 165 -3.28 1.94 19.74
CA VAL A 165 -2.37 1.63 20.85
C VAL A 165 -1.60 0.33 20.60
N LEU A 166 -2.29 -0.74 20.20
CA LEU A 166 -1.65 -2.04 19.94
C LEU A 166 -0.64 -1.96 18.79
N THR A 167 -0.98 -1.29 17.68
CA THR A 167 -0.05 -1.08 16.58
C THR A 167 1.17 -0.27 17.04
N GLY A 168 0.95 0.81 17.79
CA GLY A 168 2.03 1.65 18.30
C GLY A 168 3.01 0.86 19.17
N ILE A 169 2.53 0.00 20.05
CA ILE A 169 3.38 -0.77 21.00
C ILE A 169 4.42 -1.61 20.25
N TYR A 170 4.01 -2.47 19.31
CA TYR A 170 4.98 -3.38 18.67
C TYR A 170 5.88 -2.68 17.65
N VAL A 171 5.39 -1.64 16.98
CA VAL A 171 6.21 -0.86 16.03
C VAL A 171 7.28 -0.06 16.76
N ILE A 172 6.92 0.64 17.82
CA ILE A 172 7.85 1.42 18.65
C ILE A 172 8.92 0.52 19.29
N ALA A 173 8.54 -0.69 19.74
CA ALA A 173 9.48 -1.61 20.34
C ALA A 173 10.48 -2.19 19.35
N GLY A 174 10.03 -2.73 18.23
CA GLY A 174 10.83 -3.59 17.36
C GLY A 174 11.22 -3.03 16.00
N GLY A 175 10.71 -1.88 15.58
CA GLY A 175 11.02 -1.25 14.29
C GLY A 175 10.70 -2.15 13.09
N TYR A 176 11.47 -1.97 11.99
CA TYR A 176 11.22 -2.65 10.71
C TYR A 176 11.33 -4.18 10.79
N MET A 177 12.28 -4.73 11.55
CA MET A 177 12.44 -6.19 11.63
C MET A 177 11.23 -6.86 12.31
N ALA A 178 10.71 -6.26 13.38
CA ALA A 178 9.47 -6.75 14.01
C ALA A 178 8.29 -6.68 13.05
N THR A 179 8.18 -5.58 12.31
CA THR A 179 7.14 -5.40 11.29
C THR A 179 7.24 -6.49 10.23
N ALA A 180 8.42 -6.76 9.67
CA ALA A 180 8.61 -7.75 8.62
C ALA A 180 8.28 -9.18 9.07
N ILE A 181 8.61 -9.55 10.32
CA ILE A 181 8.26 -10.87 10.87
C ILE A 181 6.75 -10.96 11.14
N ASN A 182 6.16 -9.90 11.69
CA ASN A 182 4.70 -9.82 11.89
C ASN A 182 3.97 -9.89 10.55
N ASP A 183 4.44 -9.15 9.53
CA ASP A 183 3.88 -9.16 8.17
C ASP A 183 3.90 -10.56 7.56
N PHE A 184 4.93 -11.36 7.82
CA PHE A 184 5.00 -12.74 7.35
C PHE A 184 3.91 -13.63 7.97
N ILE A 185 3.73 -13.56 9.30
CA ILE A 185 2.68 -14.32 10.00
C ILE A 185 1.29 -13.84 9.56
N GLN A 186 1.09 -12.55 9.51
CA GLN A 186 -0.15 -11.91 9.07
C GLN A 186 -0.49 -12.29 7.62
N GLY A 187 0.52 -12.33 6.75
CA GLY A 187 0.34 -12.75 5.36
C GLY A 187 -0.09 -14.21 5.21
N ILE A 188 0.40 -15.11 6.07
CA ILE A 188 -0.08 -16.50 6.11
C ILE A 188 -1.57 -16.53 6.49
N ILE A 189 -1.98 -15.77 7.51
CA ILE A 189 -3.38 -15.66 7.91
C ILE A 189 -4.22 -15.12 6.74
N MET A 190 -3.72 -14.12 6.00
CA MET A 190 -4.43 -13.55 4.87
C MET A 190 -4.60 -14.56 3.71
N LEU A 191 -3.55 -15.33 3.38
CA LEU A 191 -3.59 -16.32 2.30
C LEU A 191 -4.65 -17.39 2.55
N PHE A 192 -4.65 -18.00 3.73
CA PHE A 192 -5.63 -19.03 4.06
C PHE A 192 -7.01 -18.45 4.35
N GLY A 193 -7.04 -17.31 5.04
CA GLY A 193 -8.28 -16.65 5.43
C GLY A 193 -9.13 -16.27 4.22
N ILE A 194 -8.55 -15.66 3.18
CA ILE A 194 -9.33 -15.24 2.00
C ILE A 194 -9.93 -16.43 1.26
N ILE A 195 -9.19 -17.54 1.12
CA ILE A 195 -9.69 -18.75 0.43
C ILE A 195 -10.89 -19.33 1.19
N ILE A 196 -10.76 -19.45 2.53
CA ILE A 196 -11.83 -19.99 3.38
C ILE A 196 -13.07 -19.11 3.35
N VAL A 197 -12.88 -17.79 3.40
CA VAL A 197 -13.99 -16.81 3.37
C VAL A 197 -14.73 -16.85 2.03
N ILE A 198 -14.01 -16.89 0.91
CA ILE A 198 -14.63 -17.04 -0.42
C ILE A 198 -15.47 -18.32 -0.47
N ALA A 199 -14.90 -19.45 -0.07
CA ALA A 199 -15.59 -20.72 -0.08
C ALA A 199 -16.88 -20.66 0.78
N ALA A 200 -16.79 -20.12 1.99
CA ALA A 200 -17.93 -20.04 2.90
C ALA A 200 -19.04 -19.10 2.41
N VAL A 201 -18.69 -17.94 1.83
CA VAL A 201 -19.66 -17.00 1.30
C VAL A 201 -20.36 -17.57 0.06
N LEU A 202 -19.63 -18.21 -0.85
CA LEU A 202 -20.23 -18.84 -2.03
C LEU A 202 -21.11 -20.02 -1.66
N GLU A 203 -20.70 -20.85 -0.69
CA GLU A 203 -21.50 -21.97 -0.20
C GLU A 203 -22.83 -21.48 0.40
N SER A 204 -22.84 -20.34 1.08
CA SER A 204 -24.08 -19.73 1.61
C SER A 204 -25.08 -19.33 0.52
N LYS A 205 -24.65 -19.27 -0.74
CA LYS A 205 -25.48 -18.95 -1.93
C LYS A 205 -25.60 -20.15 -2.90
N GLY A 206 -25.39 -21.37 -2.40
CA GLY A 206 -25.55 -22.61 -3.18
C GLY A 206 -24.30 -23.05 -3.96
N GLY A 207 -23.13 -22.43 -3.68
CA GLY A 207 -21.85 -22.73 -4.33
C GLY A 207 -21.53 -21.80 -5.50
N PHE A 208 -20.37 -22.03 -6.11
CA PHE A 208 -19.83 -21.11 -7.12
C PHE A 208 -20.71 -20.97 -8.38
N ILE A 209 -21.21 -22.07 -8.92
CA ILE A 209 -22.00 -22.08 -10.16
C ILE A 209 -23.34 -21.38 -9.95
N GLU A 210 -24.03 -21.68 -8.84
CA GLU A 210 -25.31 -21.03 -8.52
C GLU A 210 -25.13 -19.54 -8.24
N SER A 211 -24.04 -19.16 -7.55
CA SER A 211 -23.70 -17.76 -7.33
C SER A 211 -23.46 -17.01 -8.65
N LEU A 212 -22.76 -17.60 -9.63
CA LEU A 212 -22.61 -17.01 -10.96
C LEU A 212 -23.92 -16.88 -11.70
N GLY A 213 -24.79 -17.90 -11.62
CA GLY A 213 -26.14 -17.86 -12.21
C GLY A 213 -27.00 -16.78 -11.56
N GLY A 214 -26.95 -16.67 -10.23
CA GLY A 214 -27.63 -15.62 -9.47
C GLY A 214 -27.14 -14.23 -9.87
N LEU A 215 -25.83 -14.04 -10.00
CA LEU A 215 -25.24 -12.75 -10.41
C LEU A 215 -25.65 -12.38 -11.84
N ALA A 216 -25.73 -13.34 -12.76
CA ALA A 216 -26.21 -13.13 -14.12
C ALA A 216 -27.70 -12.73 -14.18
N ALA A 217 -28.48 -13.16 -13.19
CA ALA A 217 -29.91 -12.82 -13.08
C ALA A 217 -30.17 -11.44 -12.46
N VAL A 218 -29.17 -10.82 -11.82
CA VAL A 218 -29.31 -9.47 -11.21
C VAL A 218 -29.64 -8.43 -12.28
N LYS A 219 -30.75 -7.71 -12.07
CA LYS A 219 -31.18 -6.60 -12.93
C LYS A 219 -31.09 -5.30 -12.16
N ASP A 220 -30.35 -4.35 -12.68
CA ASP A 220 -30.29 -2.98 -12.18
C ASP A 220 -30.26 -2.02 -13.37
N THR A 221 -31.45 -1.55 -13.76
CA THR A 221 -31.64 -0.68 -14.92
C THR A 221 -31.06 0.71 -14.73
N SER A 222 -30.77 1.12 -13.49
CA SER A 222 -30.09 2.38 -13.19
C SER A 222 -28.60 2.32 -13.57
N VAL A 223 -28.02 1.12 -13.61
CA VAL A 223 -26.61 0.89 -13.96
C VAL A 223 -26.47 0.45 -15.41
N SER A 224 -27.27 -0.51 -15.86
CA SER A 224 -27.24 -1.02 -17.23
C SER A 224 -28.52 -1.72 -17.63
N SER A 225 -28.94 -1.55 -18.88
CA SER A 225 -30.05 -2.30 -19.48
C SER A 225 -29.63 -3.68 -20.01
N VAL A 226 -28.33 -4.00 -20.01
CA VAL A 226 -27.79 -5.26 -20.55
C VAL A 226 -27.97 -6.38 -19.53
N PRO A 227 -28.69 -7.46 -19.86
CA PRO A 227 -28.83 -8.62 -18.98
C PRO A 227 -27.48 -9.27 -18.70
N GLY A 228 -27.26 -9.71 -17.45
CA GLY A 228 -26.04 -10.41 -17.06
C GLY A 228 -24.78 -9.55 -17.01
N VAL A 229 -24.91 -8.22 -17.05
CA VAL A 229 -23.77 -7.29 -17.07
C VAL A 229 -22.82 -7.47 -15.88
N PHE A 230 -23.34 -7.81 -14.69
CA PHE A 230 -22.51 -8.04 -13.49
C PHE A 230 -21.74 -9.37 -13.51
N ASN A 231 -22.11 -10.28 -14.40
CA ASN A 231 -21.36 -11.52 -14.69
C ASN A 231 -20.55 -11.42 -16.00
N SER A 232 -20.47 -10.24 -16.60
CA SER A 232 -19.72 -10.02 -17.84
C SER A 232 -18.22 -9.79 -17.57
N PHE A 233 -17.40 -10.01 -18.59
CA PHE A 233 -15.94 -9.92 -18.51
C PHE A 233 -15.45 -8.51 -18.17
N PHE A 234 -16.11 -7.46 -18.66
CA PHE A 234 -15.69 -6.07 -18.45
C PHE A 234 -16.61 -5.27 -17.51
N GLY A 235 -17.74 -5.84 -17.09
CA GLY A 235 -18.73 -5.16 -16.24
C GLY A 235 -19.45 -4.01 -16.96
N PRO A 236 -20.24 -3.22 -16.21
CA PRO A 236 -21.07 -2.15 -16.79
C PRO A 236 -20.28 -0.89 -17.17
N ASP A 237 -19.09 -0.65 -16.58
CA ASP A 237 -18.30 0.57 -16.78
C ASP A 237 -16.81 0.26 -16.86
N PRO A 238 -16.32 -0.21 -18.02
CA PRO A 238 -14.92 -0.61 -18.21
C PRO A 238 -13.91 0.54 -18.04
N LEU A 239 -14.31 1.78 -18.36
CA LEU A 239 -13.40 2.93 -18.31
C LEU A 239 -13.07 3.33 -16.86
N ASN A 240 -14.09 3.42 -16.02
CA ASN A 240 -13.86 3.68 -14.60
C ASN A 240 -13.18 2.48 -13.91
N LEU A 241 -13.49 1.25 -14.30
CA LEU A 241 -12.77 0.05 -13.84
C LEU A 241 -11.27 0.15 -14.17
N LEU A 242 -10.91 0.57 -15.38
CA LEU A 242 -9.52 0.80 -15.78
C LEU A 242 -8.84 1.86 -14.90
N GLY A 243 -9.53 2.95 -14.58
CA GLY A 243 -9.03 3.98 -13.65
C GLY A 243 -8.66 3.39 -12.28
N VAL A 244 -9.52 2.51 -11.73
CA VAL A 244 -9.23 1.80 -10.46
C VAL A 244 -8.02 0.88 -10.60
N ILE A 245 -7.93 0.11 -11.69
CA ILE A 245 -6.79 -0.77 -11.96
C ILE A 245 -5.48 0.04 -12.01
N ILE A 246 -5.48 1.16 -12.73
CA ILE A 246 -4.30 2.03 -12.87
C ILE A 246 -3.89 2.59 -11.50
N LEU A 247 -4.82 3.20 -10.77
CA LEU A 247 -4.53 3.77 -9.46
C LEU A 247 -3.93 2.73 -8.52
N THR A 248 -4.59 1.58 -8.40
CA THR A 248 -4.21 0.57 -7.42
C THR A 248 -2.97 -0.23 -7.83
N SER A 249 -2.68 -0.35 -9.11
CA SER A 249 -1.52 -1.10 -9.61
C SER A 249 -0.28 -0.22 -9.74
N LEU A 250 -0.34 0.87 -10.50
CA LEU A 250 0.80 1.79 -10.64
C LEU A 250 1.08 2.59 -9.37
N GLY A 251 0.06 2.81 -8.53
CA GLY A 251 0.22 3.50 -7.26
C GLY A 251 1.33 2.92 -6.40
N THR A 252 1.46 1.60 -6.35
CA THR A 252 2.49 0.92 -5.55
C THR A 252 3.92 1.31 -5.93
N TRP A 253 4.17 1.76 -7.16
CA TRP A 253 5.50 2.13 -7.65
C TRP A 253 6.00 3.47 -7.09
N GLY A 254 5.09 4.35 -6.68
CA GLY A 254 5.41 5.66 -6.11
C GLY A 254 5.17 5.78 -4.61
N LEU A 255 4.70 4.74 -3.94
CA LEU A 255 4.45 4.77 -2.51
C LEU A 255 5.71 4.53 -1.69
N PRO A 256 6.07 5.42 -0.75
CA PRO A 256 7.33 5.34 -0.01
C PRO A 256 7.46 4.06 0.80
N GLN A 257 6.40 3.60 1.46
CA GLN A 257 6.39 2.36 2.25
C GLN A 257 6.58 1.11 1.37
N MET A 258 6.16 1.13 0.10
CA MET A 258 6.37 0.02 -0.84
C MET A 258 7.81 -0.01 -1.34
N VAL A 259 8.34 1.14 -1.74
CA VAL A 259 9.72 1.31 -2.22
C VAL A 259 10.74 0.98 -1.12
N GLN A 260 10.43 1.29 0.14
CA GLN A 260 11.25 0.96 1.30
C GLN A 260 11.56 -0.54 1.41
N LYS A 261 10.65 -1.42 0.96
CA LYS A 261 10.88 -2.87 0.95
C LYS A 261 12.05 -3.27 0.05
N PHE A 262 12.23 -2.57 -1.07
CA PHE A 262 13.38 -2.79 -1.95
C PHE A 262 14.71 -2.26 -1.36
N TYR A 263 14.66 -1.26 -0.46
CA TYR A 263 15.85 -0.81 0.26
C TYR A 263 16.29 -1.82 1.32
N ALA A 264 15.34 -2.49 1.96
CA ALA A 264 15.57 -3.39 3.10
C ALA A 264 16.03 -4.81 2.70
N ILE A 265 15.75 -5.26 1.46
CA ILE A 265 16.06 -6.63 1.02
C ILE A 265 17.57 -6.92 1.03
N GLU A 266 17.96 -8.11 1.48
CA GLU A 266 19.36 -8.49 1.73
C GLU A 266 20.25 -8.50 0.49
N SER A 267 19.74 -8.96 -0.66
CA SER A 267 20.56 -9.14 -1.87
C SER A 267 19.76 -9.05 -3.16
N GLU A 268 20.46 -8.85 -4.28
CA GLU A 268 19.88 -8.88 -5.63
C GLU A 268 19.29 -10.26 -5.99
N LYS A 269 19.92 -11.35 -5.54
CA LYS A 269 19.41 -12.72 -5.77
C LYS A 269 18.07 -12.95 -5.07
N SER A 270 17.87 -12.31 -3.93
CA SER A 270 16.63 -12.37 -3.15
C SER A 270 15.47 -11.69 -3.83
N ILE A 271 15.74 -10.72 -4.71
CA ILE A 271 14.70 -10.01 -5.48
C ILE A 271 13.95 -10.96 -6.41
N HIS A 272 14.64 -11.85 -7.11
CA HIS A 272 13.97 -12.81 -8.01
C HIS A 272 12.99 -13.73 -7.26
N LYS A 273 13.41 -14.26 -6.10
CA LYS A 273 12.53 -15.07 -5.24
C LYS A 273 11.38 -14.23 -4.69
N GLY A 274 11.68 -13.00 -4.24
CA GLY A 274 10.69 -12.06 -3.75
C GLY A 274 9.63 -11.71 -4.78
N THR A 275 10.02 -11.55 -6.06
CA THR A 275 9.10 -11.29 -7.17
C THR A 275 8.04 -12.39 -7.30
N ILE A 276 8.45 -13.66 -7.32
CA ILE A 276 7.52 -14.79 -7.46
C ILE A 276 6.59 -14.87 -6.26
N ILE A 277 7.13 -14.82 -5.05
CA ILE A 277 6.36 -14.94 -3.81
C ILE A 277 5.34 -13.80 -3.69
N SER A 278 5.78 -12.55 -3.89
CA SER A 278 4.91 -11.37 -3.80
C SER A 278 3.81 -11.37 -4.86
N THR A 279 4.13 -11.81 -6.09
CA THR A 279 3.14 -11.89 -7.17
C THR A 279 2.07 -12.94 -6.89
N MET A 280 2.46 -14.12 -6.42
CA MET A 280 1.51 -15.17 -6.05
C MET A 280 0.65 -14.75 -4.85
N PHE A 281 1.26 -14.10 -3.86
CA PHE A 281 0.53 -13.52 -2.74
C PHE A 281 -0.52 -12.51 -3.21
N ALA A 282 -0.13 -11.56 -4.07
CA ALA A 282 -1.02 -10.55 -4.61
C ALA A 282 -2.16 -11.18 -5.42
N LEU A 283 -1.89 -12.18 -6.25
CA LEU A 283 -2.90 -12.85 -7.06
C LEU A 283 -3.97 -13.53 -6.17
N ILE A 284 -3.55 -14.22 -5.12
CA ILE A 284 -4.46 -14.93 -4.21
C ILE A 284 -5.21 -13.94 -3.33
N VAL A 285 -4.51 -13.01 -2.67
CA VAL A 285 -5.13 -12.12 -1.67
C VAL A 285 -5.91 -10.99 -2.36
N ALA A 286 -5.30 -10.23 -3.28
CA ALA A 286 -6.01 -9.16 -3.98
C ALA A 286 -7.06 -9.73 -4.94
N GLY A 287 -6.64 -10.69 -5.77
CA GLY A 287 -7.56 -11.37 -6.67
C GLY A 287 -8.77 -11.92 -5.92
N GLY A 288 -8.52 -12.60 -4.80
CA GLY A 288 -9.56 -13.15 -3.93
C GLY A 288 -10.47 -12.09 -3.31
N CYS A 289 -9.93 -10.98 -2.83
CA CYS A 289 -10.73 -9.90 -2.24
C CYS A 289 -11.72 -9.31 -3.26
N TYR A 290 -11.22 -8.91 -4.44
CA TYR A 290 -12.08 -8.34 -5.48
C TYR A 290 -13.03 -9.37 -6.10
N PHE A 291 -12.60 -10.62 -6.23
CA PHE A 291 -13.46 -11.72 -6.64
C PHE A 291 -14.61 -11.91 -5.66
N LEU A 292 -14.35 -11.97 -4.35
CA LEU A 292 -15.39 -12.05 -3.32
C LEU A 292 -16.37 -10.88 -3.41
N GLY A 293 -15.83 -9.65 -3.50
CA GLY A 293 -16.63 -8.43 -3.61
C GLY A 293 -17.57 -8.44 -4.82
N GLY A 294 -17.16 -9.09 -5.92
CA GLY A 294 -17.96 -9.23 -7.15
C GLY A 294 -19.32 -9.90 -6.95
N PHE A 295 -19.47 -10.69 -5.88
CA PHE A 295 -20.72 -11.32 -5.52
C PHE A 295 -21.60 -10.49 -4.55
N GLY A 296 -21.17 -9.27 -4.19
CA GLY A 296 -21.90 -8.43 -3.23
C GLY A 296 -23.37 -8.19 -3.58
N ARG A 297 -23.73 -8.12 -4.86
CA ARG A 297 -25.11 -7.92 -5.31
C ARG A 297 -26.05 -9.10 -5.02
N LEU A 298 -25.54 -10.28 -4.72
CA LEU A 298 -26.35 -11.42 -4.25
C LEU A 298 -26.91 -11.23 -2.84
N PHE A 299 -26.49 -10.17 -2.15
CA PHE A 299 -26.92 -9.79 -0.81
C PHE A 299 -27.69 -8.46 -0.79
N SER A 300 -28.16 -8.00 -1.96
CA SER A 300 -28.85 -6.71 -2.11
C SER A 300 -30.16 -6.58 -1.29
N ASP A 301 -30.76 -7.68 -0.92
CA ASP A 301 -31.90 -7.75 -0.01
C ASP A 301 -31.57 -7.36 1.44
N GLN A 302 -30.29 -7.43 1.82
CA GLN A 302 -29.78 -7.15 3.17
C GLN A 302 -28.92 -5.87 3.24
N ILE A 303 -28.64 -5.24 2.10
CA ILE A 303 -27.73 -4.10 1.98
C ILE A 303 -28.49 -2.86 1.53
N ASN A 304 -28.45 -1.80 2.34
CA ASN A 304 -28.97 -0.49 1.96
C ASN A 304 -27.81 0.50 1.77
N ILE A 305 -27.35 0.65 0.52
CA ILE A 305 -26.22 1.53 0.21
C ILE A 305 -26.50 2.99 0.53
N ASP A 306 -27.73 3.45 0.38
CA ASP A 306 -28.10 4.85 0.63
C ASP A 306 -28.04 5.18 2.13
N ALA A 307 -28.37 4.20 3.00
CA ALA A 307 -28.30 4.37 4.45
C ALA A 307 -26.93 4.04 5.03
N ASP A 308 -26.31 2.91 4.62
CA ASP A 308 -25.15 2.31 5.27
C ASP A 308 -23.83 2.55 4.51
N GLY A 309 -23.92 3.00 3.25
CA GLY A 309 -22.78 3.20 2.35
C GLY A 309 -22.18 1.90 1.81
N PHE A 310 -21.24 2.05 0.87
CA PHE A 310 -20.54 0.91 0.24
C PHE A 310 -19.68 0.10 1.21
N ASP A 311 -19.24 0.69 2.32
CA ASP A 311 -18.39 0.04 3.31
C ASP A 311 -19.14 -1.00 4.17
N SER A 312 -20.48 -1.08 4.04
CA SER A 312 -21.33 -2.09 4.68
C SER A 312 -21.39 -3.42 3.92
N ILE A 313 -21.03 -3.44 2.63
CA ILE A 313 -21.25 -4.58 1.73
C ILE A 313 -20.52 -5.84 2.24
N ILE A 314 -19.23 -5.78 2.40
CA ILE A 314 -18.44 -6.95 2.86
C ILE A 314 -18.84 -7.38 4.27
N PRO A 315 -18.98 -6.49 5.28
CA PRO A 315 -19.50 -6.87 6.60
C PRO A 315 -20.85 -7.60 6.50
N THR A 316 -21.77 -7.16 5.68
CA THR A 316 -23.08 -7.82 5.50
C THR A 316 -22.95 -9.19 4.86
N MET A 317 -22.10 -9.36 3.83
CA MET A 317 -21.87 -10.65 3.18
C MET A 317 -21.36 -11.72 4.15
N ILE A 318 -20.63 -11.33 5.19
CA ILE A 318 -20.03 -12.25 6.17
C ILE A 318 -20.81 -12.36 7.49
N SER A 319 -21.77 -11.48 7.74
CA SER A 319 -22.49 -11.40 9.03
C SER A 319 -23.24 -12.68 9.39
N ASN A 320 -23.71 -13.42 8.39
CA ASN A 320 -24.47 -14.66 8.56
C ASN A 320 -23.58 -15.93 8.60
N LEU A 321 -22.27 -15.79 8.53
CA LEU A 321 -21.35 -16.92 8.65
C LEU A 321 -21.25 -17.40 10.11
N PRO A 322 -20.92 -18.69 10.33
CA PRO A 322 -20.65 -19.20 11.68
C PRO A 322 -19.60 -18.38 12.43
N ASP A 323 -19.76 -18.25 13.76
CA ASP A 323 -18.92 -17.44 14.64
C ASP A 323 -17.41 -17.64 14.47
N ILE A 324 -16.99 -18.88 14.20
CA ILE A 324 -15.58 -19.21 13.98
C ILE A 324 -15.06 -18.61 12.67
N LEU A 325 -15.88 -18.58 11.61
CA LEU A 325 -15.51 -17.97 10.33
C LEU A 325 -15.53 -16.45 10.42
N VAL A 326 -16.48 -15.85 11.12
CA VAL A 326 -16.45 -14.40 11.41
C VAL A 326 -15.18 -14.05 12.19
N GLY A 327 -14.78 -14.86 13.16
CA GLY A 327 -13.51 -14.68 13.89
C GLY A 327 -12.29 -14.76 12.97
N LEU A 328 -12.27 -15.68 12.01
CA LEU A 328 -11.20 -15.80 11.02
C LEU A 328 -11.15 -14.56 10.10
N VAL A 329 -12.32 -14.05 9.65
CA VAL A 329 -12.38 -12.80 8.87
C VAL A 329 -11.84 -11.62 9.65
N VAL A 330 -12.19 -11.51 10.94
CA VAL A 330 -11.66 -10.47 11.82
C VAL A 330 -10.13 -10.55 11.88
N LEU A 331 -9.56 -11.75 12.06
CA LEU A 331 -8.11 -11.94 12.07
C LEU A 331 -7.47 -11.59 10.71
N LEU A 332 -8.11 -11.96 9.60
CA LEU A 332 -7.65 -11.62 8.26
C LEU A 332 -7.56 -10.11 8.06
N VAL A 333 -8.64 -9.39 8.35
CA VAL A 333 -8.72 -7.93 8.13
C VAL A 333 -7.83 -7.19 9.12
N LEU A 334 -7.73 -7.70 10.35
CA LEU A 334 -6.81 -7.19 11.36
C LEU A 334 -5.35 -7.34 10.90
N SER A 335 -4.99 -8.52 10.43
CA SER A 335 -3.66 -8.80 9.87
C SER A 335 -3.33 -7.85 8.71
N ALA A 336 -4.26 -7.71 7.76
CA ALA A 336 -4.12 -6.81 6.62
C ALA A 336 -3.95 -5.34 7.03
N SER A 337 -4.66 -4.89 8.06
CA SER A 337 -4.61 -3.50 8.49
C SER A 337 -3.37 -3.19 9.32
N MET A 338 -2.99 -4.08 10.24
CA MET A 338 -1.85 -3.85 11.13
C MET A 338 -0.52 -3.85 10.36
N SER A 339 -0.36 -4.73 9.35
CA SER A 339 0.82 -4.75 8.48
C SER A 339 0.96 -3.45 7.68
N THR A 340 -0.15 -2.96 7.13
CA THR A 340 -0.14 -1.68 6.43
C THR A 340 0.13 -0.51 7.38
N LEU A 341 -0.55 -0.44 8.53
CA LEU A 341 -0.37 0.63 9.52
C LEU A 341 1.08 0.73 9.99
N SER A 342 1.71 -0.40 10.33
CA SER A 342 3.11 -0.41 10.76
C SER A 342 4.07 0.15 9.69
N SER A 343 3.84 -0.21 8.44
CA SER A 343 4.63 0.31 7.31
C SER A 343 4.44 1.81 7.09
N LEU A 344 3.19 2.32 7.19
CA LEU A 344 2.89 3.74 7.04
C LEU A 344 3.50 4.59 8.15
N VAL A 345 3.39 4.17 9.40
CA VAL A 345 3.90 4.95 10.54
C VAL A 345 5.42 4.97 10.57
N ILE A 346 6.10 3.87 10.19
CA ILE A 346 7.55 3.84 10.06
C ILE A 346 7.99 4.76 8.91
N ALA A 347 7.41 4.64 7.72
CA ALA A 347 7.77 5.45 6.57
C ALA A 347 7.54 6.95 6.82
N SER A 348 6.40 7.35 7.38
CA SER A 348 6.08 8.73 7.69
C SER A 348 7.02 9.33 8.74
N SER A 349 7.22 8.62 9.86
CA SER A 349 7.98 9.14 11.00
C SER A 349 9.50 9.16 10.73
N SER A 350 10.03 8.13 10.05
CA SER A 350 11.45 8.10 9.65
C SER A 350 11.77 9.21 8.65
N THR A 351 10.92 9.39 7.65
CA THR A 351 11.05 10.44 6.64
C THR A 351 11.05 11.83 7.29
N LEU A 352 10.11 12.12 8.17
CA LEU A 352 10.06 13.42 8.84
C LEU A 352 11.27 13.64 9.76
N THR A 353 11.76 12.61 10.45
CA THR A 353 12.93 12.71 11.32
C THR A 353 14.22 12.92 10.53
N ILE A 354 14.50 12.02 9.56
CA ILE A 354 15.77 11.97 8.84
C ILE A 354 15.87 13.09 7.82
N ASP A 355 14.79 13.34 7.09
CA ASP A 355 14.82 14.17 5.90
C ASP A 355 14.39 15.61 6.15
N PHE A 356 13.63 15.87 7.21
CA PHE A 356 13.16 17.20 7.55
C PHE A 356 13.80 17.74 8.84
N LEU A 357 13.66 17.05 9.99
CA LEU A 357 14.09 17.59 11.28
C LEU A 357 15.60 17.61 11.42
N LYS A 358 16.30 16.51 11.11
CA LYS A 358 17.75 16.38 11.23
C LYS A 358 18.47 17.45 10.40
N ASP A 359 18.09 17.63 9.16
CA ASP A 359 18.80 18.49 8.23
C ASP A 359 18.53 19.99 8.42
N ASN A 360 17.38 20.36 9.03
CA ASN A 360 16.97 21.76 9.12
C ASN A 360 17.00 22.32 10.53
N PHE A 361 16.74 21.51 11.55
CA PHE A 361 16.55 22.00 12.92
C PHE A 361 17.60 21.46 13.91
N ILE A 362 18.04 20.19 13.76
CA ILE A 362 18.91 19.54 14.75
C ILE A 362 20.07 18.82 14.02
N ARG A 363 21.01 19.59 13.48
CA ARG A 363 22.09 19.09 12.62
C ARG A 363 23.00 18.01 13.22
N ASN A 364 23.17 17.99 14.55
CA ASN A 364 24.06 17.07 15.26
C ASN A 364 23.30 15.97 16.02
N MET A 365 22.17 15.49 15.48
CA MET A 365 21.39 14.44 16.09
C MET A 365 22.10 13.08 15.94
N ASP A 366 22.54 12.49 17.04
CA ASP A 366 23.11 11.14 17.07
C ASP A 366 22.04 10.08 16.74
N GLU A 367 22.45 8.88 16.37
CA GLU A 367 21.53 7.82 15.91
C GLU A 367 20.48 7.43 16.96
N ARG A 368 20.87 7.40 18.24
CA ARG A 368 19.93 7.09 19.34
C ARG A 368 18.84 8.15 19.47
N SER A 369 19.23 9.42 19.37
CA SER A 369 18.29 10.54 19.36
C SER A 369 17.36 10.50 18.14
N GLN A 370 17.91 10.16 16.96
CA GLN A 370 17.07 9.98 15.75
C GLN A 370 16.01 8.89 15.96
N VAL A 371 16.40 7.71 16.47
CA VAL A 371 15.45 6.62 16.77
C VAL A 371 14.42 7.05 17.81
N MET A 372 14.82 7.82 18.83
CA MET A 372 13.88 8.34 19.83
C MET A 372 12.85 9.30 19.22
N VAL A 373 13.30 10.21 18.36
CA VAL A 373 12.43 11.17 17.66
C VAL A 373 11.48 10.42 16.71
N ILE A 374 11.96 9.40 15.98
CA ILE A 374 11.09 8.56 15.14
C ILE A 374 9.99 7.93 15.99
N ARG A 375 10.29 7.36 17.15
CA ARG A 375 9.30 6.78 18.07
C ARG A 375 8.27 7.80 18.54
N ILE A 376 8.69 9.01 18.88
CA ILE A 376 7.77 10.09 19.29
C ILE A 376 6.87 10.48 18.12
N LEU A 377 7.43 10.64 16.91
CA LEU A 377 6.67 10.97 15.73
C LEU A 377 5.70 9.87 15.30
N ILE A 378 6.01 8.58 15.55
CA ILE A 378 5.05 7.48 15.37
C ILE A 378 3.81 7.71 16.24
N VAL A 379 3.98 8.06 17.51
CA VAL A 379 2.85 8.35 18.43
C VAL A 379 2.03 9.54 17.92
N ILE A 380 2.70 10.61 17.53
CA ILE A 380 2.05 11.84 17.02
C ILE A 380 1.28 11.53 15.73
N PHE A 381 1.89 10.82 14.78
CA PHE A 381 1.27 10.46 13.52
C PHE A 381 0.03 9.56 13.72
N ILE A 382 0.12 8.57 14.60
CA ILE A 382 -1.01 7.71 14.97
C ILE A 382 -2.13 8.57 15.59
N ALA A 383 -1.81 9.44 16.54
CA ALA A 383 -2.80 10.29 17.20
C ALA A 383 -3.55 11.20 16.22
N ILE A 384 -2.83 11.86 15.29
CA ILE A 384 -3.45 12.69 14.24
C ILE A 384 -4.36 11.85 13.36
N SER A 385 -3.91 10.67 12.93
CA SER A 385 -4.69 9.78 12.07
C SER A 385 -5.96 9.27 12.75
N VAL A 386 -5.90 8.96 14.05
CA VAL A 386 -7.07 8.57 14.86
C VAL A 386 -8.08 9.71 14.95
N VAL A 387 -7.62 10.93 15.25
CA VAL A 387 -8.50 12.09 15.32
C VAL A 387 -9.23 12.31 14.00
N ILE A 388 -8.52 12.24 12.88
CA ILE A 388 -9.12 12.38 11.55
C ILE A 388 -10.12 11.25 11.27
N ALA A 389 -9.80 10.00 11.60
CA ALA A 389 -10.70 8.87 11.42
C ALA A 389 -12.01 9.04 12.22
N VAL A 390 -11.92 9.51 13.47
CA VAL A 390 -13.10 9.77 14.32
C VAL A 390 -13.95 10.93 13.77
N ILE A 391 -13.31 12.02 13.33
CA ILE A 391 -14.03 13.17 12.72
C ILE A 391 -14.77 12.73 11.47
N GLN A 392 -14.13 11.95 10.59
CA GLN A 392 -14.74 11.44 9.36
C GLN A 392 -15.93 10.53 9.63
N TYR A 393 -15.79 9.61 10.58
CA TYR A 393 -16.88 8.73 10.95
C TYR A 393 -18.12 9.52 11.41
N LYS A 394 -17.92 10.56 12.22
CA LYS A 394 -19.02 11.39 12.73
C LYS A 394 -19.64 12.30 11.69
N SER A 395 -18.89 12.71 10.67
CA SER A 395 -19.36 13.68 9.66
C SER A 395 -19.91 13.03 8.39
N ASN A 396 -19.81 11.72 8.22
CA ASN A 396 -20.25 10.96 7.02
C ASN A 396 -19.72 11.53 5.67
N VAL A 397 -18.58 12.25 5.69
CA VAL A 397 -18.15 13.08 4.55
C VAL A 397 -17.49 12.29 3.44
N THR A 398 -16.91 11.10 3.72
CA THR A 398 -16.11 10.39 2.70
C THR A 398 -16.10 8.88 2.90
N PHE A 399 -16.26 8.12 1.81
CA PHE A 399 -16.07 6.66 1.80
C PHE A 399 -14.58 6.31 1.95
N ILE A 400 -14.29 5.16 2.55
CA ILE A 400 -12.94 4.63 2.78
C ILE A 400 -12.10 4.63 1.50
N ALA A 401 -12.67 4.17 0.39
CA ALA A 401 -11.99 4.11 -0.89
C ALA A 401 -11.54 5.47 -1.44
N GLN A 402 -12.29 6.55 -1.18
CA GLN A 402 -11.94 7.89 -1.65
C GLN A 402 -10.71 8.44 -0.93
N LEU A 403 -10.59 8.21 0.38
CA LEU A 403 -9.43 8.66 1.17
C LEU A 403 -8.14 8.03 0.72
N MET A 404 -8.17 6.72 0.48
CA MET A 404 -7.03 6.03 -0.11
C MET A 404 -6.72 6.58 -1.50
N GLY A 405 -7.76 6.84 -2.33
CA GLY A 405 -7.60 7.44 -3.65
C GLY A 405 -6.88 8.78 -3.63
N VAL A 406 -7.23 9.66 -2.69
CA VAL A 406 -6.56 10.95 -2.47
C VAL A 406 -5.09 10.76 -2.09
N SER A 407 -4.82 9.91 -1.11
CA SER A 407 -3.45 9.64 -0.64
C SER A 407 -2.58 9.05 -1.74
N TRP A 408 -3.04 7.97 -2.36
CA TRP A 408 -2.28 7.27 -3.40
C TRP A 408 -2.11 8.13 -4.66
N GLY A 409 -3.15 8.85 -5.04
CA GLY A 409 -3.10 9.78 -6.16
C GLY A 409 -2.03 10.87 -5.96
N ALA A 410 -1.97 11.46 -4.77
CA ALA A 410 -0.98 12.49 -4.45
C ALA A 410 0.44 11.91 -4.38
N LEU A 411 0.65 10.83 -3.63
CA LEU A 411 1.97 10.25 -3.43
C LEU A 411 2.54 9.63 -4.71
N ALA A 412 1.79 8.76 -5.36
CA ALA A 412 2.27 8.12 -6.57
C ALA A 412 2.26 9.09 -7.77
N GLY A 413 1.30 10.02 -7.84
CA GLY A 413 1.32 11.12 -8.82
C GLY A 413 2.56 12.00 -8.69
N ALA A 414 3.05 12.23 -7.46
CA ALA A 414 4.26 13.00 -7.22
C ALA A 414 5.54 12.19 -7.47
N PHE A 415 5.61 10.92 -7.04
CA PHE A 415 6.88 10.21 -6.90
C PHE A 415 7.14 9.10 -7.92
N LEU A 416 6.10 8.52 -8.55
CA LEU A 416 6.26 7.41 -9.50
C LEU A 416 7.21 7.77 -10.65
N ALA A 417 6.93 8.85 -11.35
CA ALA A 417 7.74 9.26 -12.50
C ALA A 417 9.16 9.71 -12.10
N PRO A 418 9.37 10.57 -11.08
CA PRO A 418 10.71 10.89 -10.59
C PRO A 418 11.53 9.68 -10.14
N LEU A 419 10.91 8.69 -9.48
CA LEU A 419 11.61 7.49 -9.06
C LEU A 419 12.00 6.63 -10.27
N LEU A 420 11.03 6.32 -11.14
CA LEU A 420 11.27 5.50 -12.32
C LEU A 420 12.36 6.08 -13.21
N TYR A 421 12.20 7.34 -13.61
CA TYR A 421 13.20 7.99 -14.47
C TYR A 421 14.50 8.29 -13.72
N GLY A 422 14.45 8.56 -12.43
CA GLY A 422 15.65 8.71 -11.60
C GLY A 422 16.53 7.46 -11.58
N LEU A 423 15.92 6.26 -11.60
CA LEU A 423 16.62 4.97 -11.62
C LEU A 423 17.14 4.56 -13.02
N TYR A 424 16.50 5.02 -14.09
CA TYR A 424 16.74 4.51 -15.42
C TYR A 424 17.33 5.52 -16.39
N TRP A 425 17.06 6.80 -16.22
CA TRP A 425 17.36 7.82 -17.20
C TRP A 425 18.30 8.90 -16.66
N LYS A 426 19.50 8.94 -17.20
CA LYS A 426 20.56 9.88 -16.81
C LYS A 426 20.16 11.36 -16.97
N ARG A 427 19.22 11.65 -17.90
CA ARG A 427 18.78 13.01 -18.25
C ARG A 427 17.74 13.63 -17.29
N THR A 428 17.15 12.87 -16.38
CA THR A 428 16.14 13.36 -15.43
C THR A 428 16.68 14.52 -14.59
N THR A 429 15.94 15.65 -14.54
CA THR A 429 16.40 16.88 -13.89
C THR A 429 15.65 17.14 -12.58
N LYS A 430 16.27 17.92 -11.67
CA LYS A 430 15.61 18.33 -10.41
C LYS A 430 14.33 19.13 -10.63
N LEU A 431 14.28 19.95 -11.70
CA LEU A 431 13.08 20.73 -12.01
C LEU A 431 11.91 19.85 -12.46
N SER A 432 12.17 18.80 -13.25
CA SER A 432 11.14 17.86 -13.66
C SER A 432 10.55 17.10 -12.46
N CYS A 433 11.37 16.79 -11.45
CA CYS A 433 10.89 16.19 -10.21
C CYS A 433 9.97 17.16 -9.43
N TRP A 434 10.34 18.43 -9.32
CA TRP A 434 9.49 19.45 -8.71
C TRP A 434 8.16 19.61 -9.44
N CYS A 435 8.18 19.62 -10.79
CA CYS A 435 6.95 19.67 -11.58
C CYS A 435 6.05 18.47 -11.28
N SER A 436 6.62 17.26 -11.14
CA SER A 436 5.86 16.07 -10.76
C SER A 436 5.27 16.16 -9.34
N TYR A 437 6.05 16.68 -8.38
CA TYR A 437 5.59 16.85 -6.99
C TYR A 437 4.40 17.81 -6.92
N ILE A 438 4.51 18.97 -7.58
CA ILE A 438 3.45 19.98 -7.61
C ILE A 438 2.23 19.46 -8.38
N TRP A 439 2.46 18.75 -9.48
CA TRP A 439 1.40 18.19 -10.31
C TRP A 439 0.59 17.13 -9.56
N GLY A 440 1.26 16.08 -9.04
CA GLY A 440 0.58 14.97 -8.38
C GLY A 440 -0.16 15.40 -7.11
N SER A 441 0.52 16.11 -6.19
CA SER A 441 -0.11 16.61 -4.97
C SER A 441 -1.14 17.71 -5.27
N GLY A 442 -0.84 18.61 -6.21
CA GLY A 442 -1.71 19.73 -6.59
C GLY A 442 -3.04 19.29 -7.20
N ILE A 443 -3.03 18.34 -8.14
CA ILE A 443 -4.28 17.79 -8.71
C ILE A 443 -5.17 17.21 -7.61
N MET A 444 -4.60 16.48 -6.65
CA MET A 444 -5.39 15.87 -5.59
C MET A 444 -5.96 16.90 -4.63
N ILE A 445 -5.18 17.94 -4.28
CA ILE A 445 -5.67 19.06 -3.46
C ILE A 445 -6.80 19.82 -4.20
N LEU A 446 -6.59 20.12 -5.49
CA LEU A 446 -7.61 20.81 -6.29
C LEU A 446 -8.87 19.95 -6.45
N ASN A 447 -8.75 18.65 -6.64
CA ASN A 447 -9.89 17.74 -6.69
C ASN A 447 -10.66 17.71 -5.37
N MET A 448 -9.98 17.76 -4.22
CA MET A 448 -10.64 17.84 -2.92
C MET A 448 -11.40 19.15 -2.70
N LEU A 449 -10.84 20.28 -3.13
CA LEU A 449 -11.40 21.61 -2.88
C LEU A 449 -12.43 22.04 -3.93
N PHE A 450 -12.25 21.64 -5.19
CA PHE A 450 -13.01 22.12 -6.34
C PHE A 450 -13.52 20.95 -7.21
N ARG A 451 -14.03 19.90 -6.57
CA ARG A 451 -14.44 18.65 -7.23
C ARG A 451 -15.36 18.88 -8.43
N ASP A 452 -16.37 19.73 -8.25
CA ASP A 452 -17.40 19.99 -9.27
C ASP A 452 -16.89 20.76 -10.49
N SER A 453 -15.72 21.38 -10.38
CA SER A 453 -15.05 22.08 -11.49
C SER A 453 -14.26 21.14 -12.39
N PHE A 454 -14.05 19.89 -11.98
CA PHE A 454 -13.37 18.88 -12.80
C PHE A 454 -14.33 18.23 -13.81
N PRO A 455 -13.82 17.76 -14.97
CA PRO A 455 -14.59 16.88 -15.85
C PRO A 455 -15.18 15.71 -15.07
N VAL A 456 -16.39 15.27 -15.39
CA VAL A 456 -17.15 14.27 -14.63
C VAL A 456 -16.32 13.02 -14.29
N ILE A 457 -15.52 12.53 -15.25
CA ILE A 457 -14.66 11.37 -15.05
C ILE A 457 -13.55 11.61 -14.00
N LEU A 458 -13.04 12.83 -13.88
CA LEU A 458 -11.97 13.22 -12.94
C LEU A 458 -12.50 13.74 -11.61
N GLN A 459 -13.81 13.83 -11.42
CA GLN A 459 -14.41 14.15 -10.11
C GLN A 459 -14.15 13.06 -9.09
N SER A 460 -13.99 11.81 -9.54
CA SER A 460 -13.54 10.72 -8.67
C SER A 460 -12.07 10.90 -8.29
N PRO A 461 -11.70 10.94 -6.99
CA PRO A 461 -10.30 10.97 -6.56
C PRO A 461 -9.45 9.82 -7.11
N ILE A 462 -10.08 8.68 -7.41
CA ILE A 462 -9.44 7.50 -8.00
C ILE A 462 -8.99 7.79 -9.43
N ASN A 463 -9.89 8.31 -10.25
CA ASN A 463 -9.56 8.65 -11.65
C ASN A 463 -8.63 9.86 -11.73
N ALA A 464 -8.80 10.86 -10.85
CA ALA A 464 -7.88 12.00 -10.75
C ALA A 464 -6.47 11.54 -10.37
N GLY A 465 -6.34 10.58 -9.44
CA GLY A 465 -5.06 9.98 -9.07
C GLY A 465 -4.43 9.18 -10.20
N ALA A 466 -5.20 8.34 -10.90
CA ALA A 466 -4.74 7.62 -12.09
C ALA A 466 -4.25 8.59 -13.18
N PHE A 467 -4.99 9.67 -13.42
CA PHE A 467 -4.60 10.73 -14.36
C PHE A 467 -3.32 11.43 -13.93
N ALA A 468 -3.17 11.76 -12.64
CA ALA A 468 -1.96 12.38 -12.11
C ALA A 468 -0.71 11.51 -12.33
N MET A 469 -0.82 10.18 -12.13
CA MET A 469 0.27 9.23 -12.36
C MET A 469 0.66 9.15 -13.85
N ILE A 470 -0.32 8.93 -14.73
CA ILE A 470 -0.07 8.77 -16.18
C ILE A 470 0.51 10.07 -16.76
N SER A 471 -0.09 11.22 -16.43
CA SER A 471 0.42 12.50 -16.92
C SER A 471 1.80 12.82 -16.34
N GLY A 472 2.10 12.43 -15.11
CA GLY A 472 3.43 12.55 -14.49
C GLY A 472 4.51 11.81 -15.30
N LEU A 473 4.19 10.61 -15.83
CA LEU A 473 5.09 9.85 -16.70
C LEU A 473 5.41 10.57 -18.02
N ILE A 474 4.58 11.51 -18.44
CA ILE A 474 4.83 12.36 -19.62
C ILE A 474 5.52 13.66 -19.22
N ILE A 475 5.08 14.29 -18.13
CA ILE A 475 5.60 15.59 -17.67
C ILE A 475 7.09 15.50 -17.34
N VAL A 476 7.52 14.47 -16.60
CA VAL A 476 8.92 14.36 -16.17
C VAL A 476 9.89 14.27 -17.38
N PRO A 477 9.70 13.41 -18.37
CA PRO A 477 10.59 13.40 -19.54
C PRO A 477 10.51 14.68 -20.37
N VAL A 478 9.32 15.24 -20.59
CA VAL A 478 9.17 16.48 -21.37
C VAL A 478 9.95 17.63 -20.71
N ILE A 479 9.75 17.86 -19.41
CA ILE A 479 10.46 18.90 -18.66
C ILE A 479 11.96 18.61 -18.60
N SER A 480 12.36 17.35 -18.46
CA SER A 480 13.79 16.99 -18.46
C SER A 480 14.46 17.27 -19.80
N LEU A 481 13.76 17.16 -20.92
CA LEU A 481 14.32 17.44 -22.26
C LEU A 481 14.51 18.94 -22.53
N ILE A 482 13.62 19.78 -22.01
CA ILE A 482 13.68 21.25 -22.24
C ILE A 482 14.50 21.99 -21.17
N THR A 483 14.91 21.32 -20.10
CA THR A 483 15.72 21.91 -19.02
C THR A 483 17.22 21.55 -19.18
N PRO A 484 18.16 22.34 -18.60
CA PRO A 484 19.58 22.04 -18.66
C PRO A 484 19.88 20.63 -18.11
N LYS A 485 20.87 19.98 -18.71
CA LYS A 485 21.36 18.68 -18.23
C LYS A 485 21.82 18.78 -16.79
N PRO A 486 21.60 17.73 -15.96
CA PRO A 486 22.30 17.59 -14.70
C PRO A 486 23.80 17.47 -14.90
N ASP A 487 24.60 17.73 -13.85
CA ASP A 487 26.06 17.62 -13.88
C ASP A 487 26.49 16.19 -14.24
N ASP A 488 27.40 16.07 -15.21
CA ASP A 488 27.87 14.77 -15.69
C ASP A 488 28.65 14.01 -14.60
N SER A 489 29.34 14.69 -13.67
CA SER A 489 30.04 14.07 -12.55
C SER A 489 29.05 13.41 -11.58
N LEU A 490 27.99 14.10 -11.21
CA LEU A 490 26.91 13.58 -10.37
C LEU A 490 26.22 12.37 -11.01
N ILE A 491 25.92 12.48 -12.32
CA ILE A 491 25.25 11.40 -13.04
C ILE A 491 26.12 10.16 -13.09
N ASN A 492 27.42 10.32 -13.44
CA ASN A 492 28.34 9.19 -13.56
C ASN A 492 28.55 8.52 -12.20
N ASP A 493 28.68 9.28 -11.13
CA ASP A 493 28.74 8.73 -9.77
C ASP A 493 27.48 7.94 -9.43
N CYS A 494 26.28 8.53 -9.58
CA CYS A 494 25.02 7.86 -9.26
C CYS A 494 24.80 6.57 -10.05
N PHE A 495 25.21 6.51 -11.32
CA PHE A 495 24.99 5.34 -12.20
C PHE A 495 26.17 4.35 -12.20
N ALA A 496 27.32 4.68 -11.62
CA ALA A 496 28.46 3.78 -11.50
C ALA A 496 28.10 2.45 -10.82
N CYS A 497 27.12 2.47 -9.92
CA CYS A 497 26.65 1.28 -9.23
C CYS A 497 26.09 0.18 -10.15
N TYR A 498 25.71 0.50 -11.40
CA TYR A 498 25.22 -0.45 -12.38
C TYR A 498 26.30 -0.98 -13.32
N GLU A 499 27.49 -0.38 -13.32
CA GLU A 499 28.64 -0.77 -14.12
C GLU A 499 29.49 -1.77 -13.33
N ARG A 500 29.14 -3.05 -13.39
CA ARG A 500 29.93 -4.13 -12.76
C ARG A 500 30.78 -4.81 -13.80
N GLU A 501 32.12 -4.70 -13.68
CA GLU A 501 33.04 -5.57 -14.39
C GLU A 501 33.04 -6.96 -13.76
N VAL A 502 32.58 -7.95 -14.52
CA VAL A 502 32.71 -9.37 -14.15
C VAL A 502 34.02 -9.86 -14.76
N LYS A 503 35.07 -10.02 -13.95
CA LYS A 503 36.28 -10.72 -14.39
C LYS A 503 35.94 -12.21 -14.48
N VAL A 504 35.73 -12.68 -15.70
CA VAL A 504 35.60 -14.10 -16.01
C VAL A 504 37.01 -14.63 -16.26
N HIS A 505 37.49 -15.55 -15.42
CA HIS A 505 38.68 -16.31 -15.77
C HIS A 505 38.33 -17.21 -16.96
N ALA A 506 38.86 -16.85 -18.15
CA ALA A 506 38.73 -17.70 -19.32
C ALA A 506 39.59 -18.98 -19.07
N LYS A 507 38.94 -20.13 -19.10
CA LYS A 507 39.67 -21.39 -19.22
C LYS A 507 40.26 -21.46 -20.63
N PHE A 508 41.58 -21.46 -20.74
CA PHE A 508 42.29 -21.51 -22.02
C PHE A 508 42.30 -22.89 -22.69
N SER A 509 41.95 -23.95 -21.96
CA SER A 509 41.75 -25.29 -22.53
C SER A 509 40.77 -26.12 -21.73
N LEU A 510 40.09 -27.08 -22.38
CA LEU A 510 39.19 -28.05 -21.76
C LEU A 510 39.94 -29.15 -20.94
N GLY A 511 41.25 -29.05 -20.81
CA GLY A 511 42.10 -30.02 -20.17
C GLY A 511 42.85 -29.57 -18.91
N ASP A 512 42.66 -28.33 -18.46
CA ASP A 512 43.26 -27.83 -17.22
C ASP A 512 42.34 -28.18 -16.04
N GLU A 513 42.31 -29.47 -15.69
CA GLU A 513 41.95 -29.94 -14.36
C GLU A 513 43.24 -30.05 -13.55
N GLU A 514 43.45 -29.09 -12.63
CA GLU A 514 44.17 -29.28 -11.38
C GLU A 514 43.59 -28.37 -10.32
#